data_8b8dbc81f2c882e99ffc7dedd2614909
#
_entry.id   8b8dbc81f2c882e99ffc7dedd2614909
#
_cell.length_a   1.000
_cell.length_b   1.000
_cell.length_c   1.000
_cell.angle_alpha   90.00
_cell.angle_beta   90.00
_cell.angle_gamma   90.00
#
_symmetry.space_group_name_H-M   'P 1'
#
loop_
_entity.id
_entity.type
_entity.pdbx_description
1 polymer ?
#
loop_
_entity_poly.entity_id
_entity_poly.type
_entity_poly.pdbx_seq_one_letter_code
_entity_poly.pdbx_strand_id
1 'polypeptide(L)'
;MSYSYEITPRPVELGGGWRLRLLENEEEMGGGVFPVDDSDADAGMRWWNECNEQERAHWLTMAASARPADAYHAFMLAEAYADAESTAYEWLDSREEA
;
A
#
# COMPACT_ATOMS: atom_id res chain seq x y z
N MET A 1 23.64 -16.47 0.68
CA MET A 1 22.48 -16.09 -0.15
C MET A 1 21.77 -14.90 0.48
N SER A 2 21.37 -13.95 -0.33
CA SER A 2 20.72 -12.72 0.11
C SER A 2 19.30 -12.66 -0.41
N TYR A 3 18.36 -12.47 0.51
CA TYR A 3 16.94 -12.33 0.19
C TYR A 3 16.48 -10.93 0.59
N SER A 4 15.76 -10.26 -0.28
CA SER A 4 15.24 -8.92 -0.03
C SER A 4 13.96 -8.68 -0.80
N TYR A 5 13.41 -7.49 -0.65
CA TYR A 5 12.23 -7.08 -1.41
C TYR A 5 12.28 -5.59 -1.72
N GLU A 6 11.54 -5.18 -2.73
CA GLU A 6 11.31 -3.78 -3.06
C GLU A 6 9.83 -3.54 -3.22
N ILE A 7 9.35 -2.39 -2.74
CA ILE A 7 7.99 -1.93 -2.95
C ILE A 7 8.08 -0.56 -3.61
N THR A 8 7.57 -0.46 -4.84
CA THR A 8 7.65 0.77 -5.62
C THR A 8 6.25 1.24 -6.01
N PRO A 9 6.04 2.57 -6.13
CA PRO A 9 4.73 3.08 -6.55
C PRO A 9 4.45 2.76 -8.01
N ARG A 10 3.18 2.49 -8.32
CA ARG A 10 2.71 2.23 -9.68
C ARG A 10 2.08 3.49 -10.27
N PRO A 11 2.22 3.70 -11.60
CA PRO A 11 1.54 4.81 -12.26
C PRO A 11 0.02 4.77 -12.07
N VAL A 12 -0.59 5.94 -11.91
CA VAL A 12 -2.04 6.06 -11.75
C VAL A 12 -2.76 5.48 -12.96
N GLU A 13 -2.20 5.62 -14.14
CA GLU A 13 -2.77 5.08 -15.40
C GLU A 13 -2.89 3.56 -15.40
N LEU A 14 -2.11 2.88 -14.58
CA LEU A 14 -2.14 1.43 -14.46
C LEU A 14 -2.90 0.95 -13.21
N GLY A 15 -3.63 1.85 -12.56
CA GLY A 15 -4.40 1.54 -11.37
C GLY A 15 -3.78 2.00 -10.07
N GLY A 16 -2.60 2.59 -10.10
CA GLY A 16 -1.92 3.08 -8.91
C GLY A 16 -1.50 1.99 -7.95
N GLY A 17 -1.33 2.36 -6.67
CA GLY A 17 -0.92 1.40 -5.64
C GLY A 17 0.56 1.07 -5.69
N TRP A 18 0.89 -0.19 -5.43
CA TRP A 18 2.28 -0.60 -5.25
C TRP A 18 2.61 -1.85 -6.05
N ARG A 19 3.88 -1.96 -6.42
CA ARG A 19 4.44 -3.18 -7.01
C ARG A 19 5.45 -3.75 -6.03
N LEU A 20 5.28 -5.02 -5.69
CA LEU A 20 6.22 -5.78 -4.87
C LEU A 20 7.11 -6.61 -5.78
N ARG A 21 8.42 -6.58 -5.49
CA ARG A 21 9.40 -7.46 -6.11
C ARG A 21 10.12 -8.24 -5.03
N LEU A 22 10.17 -9.56 -5.18
CA LEU A 22 10.88 -10.45 -4.27
C LEU A 22 12.22 -10.82 -4.91
N LEU A 23 13.31 -10.59 -4.19
CA LEU A 23 14.64 -10.68 -4.76
C LEU A 23 15.48 -11.73 -4.04
N GLU A 24 16.19 -12.55 -4.82
CA GLU A 24 17.21 -13.47 -4.33
C GLU A 24 18.52 -13.13 -5.04
N ASN A 25 19.52 -12.72 -4.27
CA ASN A 25 20.81 -12.27 -4.82
C ASN A 25 20.63 -11.18 -5.89
N GLU A 26 19.70 -10.25 -5.62
CA GLU A 26 19.33 -9.13 -6.50
C GLU A 26 18.60 -9.54 -7.78
N GLU A 27 18.23 -10.81 -7.93
CA GLU A 27 17.45 -11.30 -9.06
C GLU A 27 15.98 -11.43 -8.66
N GLU A 28 15.06 -10.94 -9.52
CA GLU A 28 13.63 -11.00 -9.25
C GLU A 28 13.13 -12.45 -9.35
N MET A 29 12.59 -12.95 -8.24
CA MET A 29 12.08 -14.32 -8.14
C MET A 29 10.57 -14.37 -8.09
N GLY A 30 9.92 -13.24 -7.97
CA GLY A 30 8.47 -13.15 -7.88
C GLY A 30 8.04 -11.80 -7.39
N GLY A 31 6.76 -11.68 -7.06
CA GLY A 31 6.20 -10.44 -6.56
C GLY A 31 4.71 -10.36 -6.84
N GLY A 32 4.18 -9.16 -6.80
CA GLY A 32 2.76 -8.94 -7.06
C GLY A 32 2.45 -7.47 -7.20
N VAL A 33 1.20 -7.22 -7.51
CA VAL A 33 0.65 -5.89 -7.70
C VAL A 33 -0.42 -5.67 -6.64
N PHE A 34 -0.36 -4.51 -5.96
CA PHE A 34 -1.28 -4.13 -4.90
C PHE A 34 -1.94 -2.81 -5.30
N PRO A 35 -2.97 -2.88 -6.16
CA PRO A 35 -3.61 -1.66 -6.67
C PRO A 35 -4.50 -1.01 -5.61
N VAL A 36 -4.81 0.27 -5.84
CA VAL A 36 -5.74 1.02 -5.01
C VAL A 36 -6.97 1.35 -5.84
N ASP A 37 -8.16 0.96 -5.33
CA ASP A 37 -9.42 1.32 -5.97
C ASP A 37 -10.18 2.27 -5.04
N ASP A 38 -10.08 3.57 -5.32
CA ASP A 38 -10.77 4.62 -4.58
C ASP A 38 -11.91 5.24 -5.38
N SER A 39 -12.42 4.51 -6.39
CA SER A 39 -13.47 5.00 -7.27
C SER A 39 -14.86 5.04 -6.61
N ASP A 40 -15.06 4.31 -5.51
CA ASP A 40 -16.33 4.32 -4.79
C ASP A 40 -16.38 5.49 -3.79
N ALA A 41 -17.01 6.58 -4.21
CA ALA A 41 -17.15 7.78 -3.38
C ALA A 41 -17.93 7.51 -2.08
N ASP A 42 -18.90 6.62 -2.12
CA ASP A 42 -19.69 6.28 -0.93
C ASP A 42 -18.83 5.55 0.12
N ALA A 43 -17.97 4.67 -0.32
CA ALA A 43 -17.04 3.98 0.58
C ALA A 43 -16.08 4.97 1.25
N GLY A 44 -15.57 5.93 0.50
CA GLY A 44 -14.72 6.99 1.03
C GLY A 44 -15.41 7.85 2.07
N MET A 45 -16.66 8.23 1.81
CA MET A 45 -17.44 9.03 2.77
C MET A 45 -17.76 8.25 4.04
N ARG A 46 -18.10 6.97 3.92
CA ARG A 46 -18.33 6.12 5.09
C ARG A 46 -17.08 6.03 5.96
N TRP A 47 -15.94 5.80 5.33
CA TRP A 47 -14.65 5.75 6.01
C TRP A 47 -14.37 7.06 6.75
N TRP A 48 -14.55 8.19 6.06
CA TRP A 48 -14.32 9.52 6.64
C TRP A 48 -15.20 9.78 7.86
N ASN A 49 -16.46 9.41 7.76
CA ASN A 49 -17.43 9.61 8.85
C ASN A 49 -17.12 8.74 10.08
N GLU A 50 -16.46 7.61 9.89
CA GLU A 50 -16.03 6.73 10.99
C GLU A 50 -14.71 7.18 11.64
N CYS A 51 -13.96 8.04 10.99
CA CYS A 51 -12.71 8.56 11.53
C CYS A 51 -12.97 9.59 12.62
N ASN A 52 -12.15 9.57 13.68
CA ASN A 52 -12.16 10.63 14.66
C ASN A 52 -11.31 11.82 14.17
N GLU A 53 -11.25 12.93 14.93
CA GLU A 53 -10.51 14.12 14.53
C GLU A 53 -9.02 13.87 14.34
N GLN A 54 -8.42 13.06 15.18
CA GLN A 54 -7.00 12.74 15.08
C GLN A 54 -6.69 11.94 13.83
N GLU A 55 -7.53 10.97 13.51
CA GLU A 55 -7.38 10.16 12.30
C GLU A 55 -7.56 11.02 11.05
N ARG A 56 -8.56 11.90 11.04
CA ARG A 56 -8.78 12.81 9.92
C ARG A 56 -7.57 13.73 9.69
N ALA A 57 -7.05 14.31 10.76
CA ALA A 57 -5.88 15.17 10.67
C ALA A 57 -4.65 14.41 10.16
N HIS A 58 -4.45 13.18 10.63
CA HIS A 58 -3.35 12.33 10.20
C HIS A 58 -3.40 12.08 8.69
N TRP A 59 -4.56 11.64 8.19
CA TRP A 59 -4.68 11.28 6.77
C TRP A 59 -4.68 12.49 5.85
N LEU A 60 -5.21 13.63 6.30
CA LEU A 60 -5.08 14.88 5.55
C LEU A 60 -3.62 15.31 5.44
N THR A 61 -2.87 15.16 6.51
CA THR A 61 -1.43 15.47 6.52
C THR A 61 -0.68 14.55 5.56
N MET A 62 -0.97 13.24 5.61
CA MET A 62 -0.34 12.26 4.73
C MET A 62 -0.66 12.52 3.26
N ALA A 63 -1.85 13.00 2.97
CA ALA A 63 -2.28 13.35 1.62
C ALA A 63 -1.78 14.72 1.17
N ALA A 64 -1.26 15.53 2.09
CA ALA A 64 -0.90 16.93 1.85
C ALA A 64 -2.06 17.70 1.23
N SER A 65 -3.27 17.51 1.77
CA SER A 65 -4.52 18.03 1.20
C SER A 65 -5.50 18.35 2.33
N ALA A 66 -6.51 19.14 2.03
CA ALA A 66 -7.62 19.41 2.94
C ALA A 66 -8.91 18.67 2.51
N ARG A 67 -8.82 17.79 1.51
CA ARG A 67 -9.98 17.12 0.91
C ARG A 67 -10.13 15.69 1.45
N PRO A 68 -11.33 15.32 1.96
CA PRO A 68 -11.55 13.95 2.46
C PRO A 68 -11.27 12.86 1.44
N ALA A 69 -11.56 13.09 0.15
CA ALA A 69 -11.27 12.11 -0.90
C ALA A 69 -9.77 11.82 -1.01
N ASP A 70 -8.92 12.84 -0.87
CA ASP A 70 -7.47 12.65 -0.91
C ASP A 70 -6.97 11.94 0.34
N ALA A 71 -7.58 12.21 1.51
CA ALA A 71 -7.27 11.49 2.75
C ALA A 71 -7.59 10.00 2.62
N TYR A 72 -8.73 9.67 2.02
CA TYR A 72 -9.12 8.28 1.77
C TYR A 72 -8.13 7.58 0.85
N HIS A 73 -7.69 8.25 -0.23
CA HIS A 73 -6.69 7.72 -1.14
C HIS A 73 -5.38 7.42 -0.40
N ALA A 74 -4.92 8.33 0.47
CA ALA A 74 -3.71 8.11 1.28
C ALA A 74 -3.86 6.90 2.21
N PHE A 75 -5.04 6.74 2.82
CA PHE A 75 -5.35 5.58 3.66
C PHE A 75 -5.28 4.29 2.84
N MET A 76 -5.89 4.26 1.67
CA MET A 76 -5.88 3.08 0.80
C MET A 76 -4.47 2.73 0.34
N LEU A 77 -3.63 3.73 0.05
CA LEU A 77 -2.22 3.49 -0.29
C LEU A 77 -1.47 2.85 0.88
N ALA A 78 -1.70 3.32 2.10
CA ALA A 78 -1.04 2.77 3.28
C ALA A 78 -1.47 1.32 3.54
N GLU A 79 -2.76 1.01 3.37
CA GLU A 79 -3.26 -0.36 3.51
C GLU A 79 -2.66 -1.30 2.48
N ALA A 80 -2.61 -0.87 1.22
CA ALA A 80 -2.02 -1.66 0.14
C ALA A 80 -0.52 -1.88 0.38
N TYR A 81 0.19 -0.88 0.89
CA TYR A 81 1.60 -1.00 1.24
C TYR A 81 1.81 -2.04 2.34
N ALA A 82 0.97 -2.00 3.39
CA ALA A 82 1.05 -2.97 4.48
C ALA A 82 0.80 -4.39 3.99
N ASP A 83 -0.14 -4.57 3.06
CA ASP A 83 -0.40 -5.88 2.45
C ASP A 83 0.81 -6.38 1.66
N ALA A 84 1.46 -5.49 0.91
CA ALA A 84 2.68 -5.83 0.16
C ALA A 84 3.81 -6.22 1.10
N GLU A 85 4.01 -5.48 2.20
CA GLU A 85 5.01 -5.82 3.21
C GLU A 85 4.74 -7.16 3.88
N SER A 86 3.49 -7.44 4.23
CA SER A 86 3.10 -8.73 4.82
C SER A 86 3.44 -9.89 3.89
N THR A 87 3.15 -9.73 2.60
CA THR A 87 3.48 -10.74 1.60
C THR A 87 5.00 -10.95 1.52
N ALA A 88 5.76 -9.85 1.54
CA ALA A 88 7.22 -9.92 1.48
C ALA A 88 7.80 -10.64 2.70
N TYR A 89 7.29 -10.32 3.90
CA TYR A 89 7.79 -10.95 5.14
C TYR A 89 7.46 -12.44 5.19
N GLU A 90 6.28 -12.85 4.72
CA GLU A 90 5.93 -14.27 4.63
C GLU A 90 6.89 -15.02 3.71
N TRP A 91 7.23 -14.42 2.58
CA TRP A 91 8.18 -15.00 1.64
C TRP A 91 9.59 -15.12 2.27
N LEU A 92 10.06 -14.05 2.95
CA LEU A 92 11.37 -14.05 3.61
C LEU A 92 11.42 -15.10 4.71
N ASP A 93 10.37 -15.20 5.53
CA ASP A 93 10.29 -16.19 6.61
C ASP A 93 10.37 -17.62 6.05
N SER A 94 9.69 -17.89 4.95
CA SER A 94 9.72 -19.21 4.32
C SER A 94 11.11 -19.57 3.79
N ARG A 95 11.90 -18.56 3.38
CA ARG A 95 13.27 -18.77 2.91
C ARG A 95 14.24 -19.03 4.06
N GLU A 96 14.05 -18.35 5.19
CA GLU A 96 14.89 -18.52 6.37
C GLU A 96 14.71 -19.88 7.02
N GLU A 97 13.53 -20.48 6.92
CA GLU A 97 13.22 -21.79 7.47
C GLU A 97 13.75 -22.96 6.61
N ALA A 98 14.18 -22.68 5.42
CA ALA A 98 14.64 -23.70 4.47
C ALA A 98 16.05 -24.22 4.74
#